data_cd7aac73efc6aac2704d759c1b090594
#
_entry.id   cd7aac73efc6aac2704d759c1b090594
#
_cell.length_a   1.000
_cell.length_b   1.000
_cell.length_c   1.000
_cell.angle_alpha   90.00
_cell.angle_beta   90.00
_cell.angle_gamma   90.00
#
_symmetry.space_group_name_H-M   'P 1'
#
loop_
_entity.id
_entity.type
_entity.pdbx_description
1 polymer ?
#
loop_
_entity_poly.entity_id
_entity_poly.type
_entity_poly.pdbx_seq_one_letter_code
_entity_poly.pdbx_strand_id
1 'polypeptide(L)'
;MNVIKFPAREDWAKIVERPHLDVSELNQTVSAVLNVVRQRGDEAVKGYELKFDHVDLNDLSVTQKEMDEAEQQVSNELKEAIRLAHHNIKVFHESQRFTGKKVETQPGVTCWQKAVAIEKVGLYIPGGTAPLFSTVLMLATPARIAGCREIVLCTPPGRDGKVNPAILMAARIAGVSQIFKIGGVQAIGAMAYGTESVPKVYKIFGPGNQYVMAAKQQVSLHEVAIDMPAGPSEVCVVADDSCNAEFVAADLLSQAEHGIDSQVFLITTSNKVIDDVQEAVSRQLNLLPRKEIAQKTLENSTLVLVNDLNEAIDLSNAYAPEHLILQTENYMELAEQVVNAGSVFLGQYACESAGDYASGTNHTLPTHGYATTYSGVNLDSYQRKVTFQHLTAEGVSNIGRAVELMAEAEQLDAHKNAMTVRLNSLK
;
A
#
# COMPACT_ATOMS: atom_id res chain seq x y z
N MET A 1 3.60 -21.56 -17.20
CA MET A 1 2.24 -21.08 -16.83
C MET A 1 1.24 -22.21 -16.99
N ASN A 2 0.31 -22.35 -16.09
CA ASN A 2 -0.74 -23.35 -16.11
C ASN A 2 -1.93 -22.83 -16.94
N VAL A 3 -2.50 -23.64 -17.84
CA VAL A 3 -3.65 -23.25 -18.68
C VAL A 3 -4.89 -24.00 -18.22
N ILE A 4 -5.94 -23.27 -17.84
CA ILE A 4 -7.22 -23.80 -17.41
C ILE A 4 -8.30 -23.33 -18.39
N LYS A 5 -9.12 -24.27 -18.89
CA LYS A 5 -10.14 -23.93 -19.91
C LYS A 5 -11.52 -24.20 -19.37
N PHE A 6 -12.38 -23.19 -19.42
CA PHE A 6 -13.79 -23.24 -19.05
C PHE A 6 -14.03 -23.86 -17.68
N PRO A 7 -13.39 -23.33 -16.60
CA PRO A 7 -13.56 -23.88 -15.25
C PRO A 7 -14.98 -23.70 -14.77
N ALA A 8 -15.52 -24.70 -14.06
CA ALA A 8 -16.79 -24.55 -13.38
C ALA A 8 -16.66 -23.52 -12.23
N ARG A 9 -17.73 -22.77 -11.92
CA ARG A 9 -17.69 -21.76 -10.84
C ARG A 9 -17.30 -22.34 -9.46
N GLU A 10 -17.63 -23.60 -9.22
CA GLU A 10 -17.26 -24.32 -7.99
C GLU A 10 -15.76 -24.56 -7.84
N ASP A 11 -15.00 -24.53 -8.94
CA ASP A 11 -13.54 -24.69 -8.94
C ASP A 11 -12.80 -23.36 -8.75
N TRP A 12 -13.48 -22.21 -8.86
CA TRP A 12 -12.84 -20.90 -8.84
C TRP A 12 -12.09 -20.65 -7.55
N ALA A 13 -12.62 -21.04 -6.41
CA ALA A 13 -11.95 -20.87 -5.11
C ALA A 13 -10.54 -21.49 -5.10
N LYS A 14 -10.37 -22.65 -5.78
CA LYS A 14 -9.07 -23.30 -5.92
C LYS A 14 -8.17 -22.61 -6.96
N ILE A 15 -8.75 -22.08 -8.04
CA ILE A 15 -8.00 -21.39 -9.09
C ILE A 15 -7.41 -20.08 -8.59
N VAL A 16 -8.15 -19.35 -7.76
CA VAL A 16 -7.73 -18.07 -7.18
C VAL A 16 -6.96 -18.21 -5.87
N GLU A 17 -6.72 -19.44 -5.42
CA GLU A 17 -5.95 -19.71 -4.21
C GLU A 17 -4.49 -19.26 -4.37
N ARG A 18 -3.99 -18.62 -3.35
CA ARG A 18 -2.60 -18.14 -3.31
C ARG A 18 -1.72 -19.09 -2.51
N PRO A 19 -0.43 -19.17 -2.83
CA PRO A 19 0.48 -20.02 -2.07
C PRO A 19 0.48 -19.66 -0.59
N HIS A 20 0.22 -20.64 0.26
CA HIS A 20 0.35 -20.49 1.71
C HIS A 20 1.78 -20.75 2.15
N LEU A 21 2.39 -19.76 2.81
CA LEU A 21 3.67 -19.93 3.48
C LEU A 21 3.42 -20.29 4.96
N ASP A 22 4.10 -21.32 5.47
CA ASP A 22 4.13 -21.54 6.92
C ASP A 22 4.95 -20.43 7.58
N VAL A 23 4.25 -19.56 8.29
CA VAL A 23 4.83 -18.37 8.93
C VAL A 23 5.17 -18.56 10.41
N SER A 24 5.04 -19.77 10.96
CA SER A 24 5.22 -20.02 12.39
C SER A 24 6.67 -19.76 12.88
N GLU A 25 7.66 -20.32 12.21
CA GLU A 25 9.07 -20.07 12.52
C GLU A 25 9.48 -18.63 12.21
N LEU A 26 8.95 -18.08 11.12
CA LEU A 26 9.16 -16.69 10.74
C LEU A 26 8.67 -15.74 11.83
N ASN A 27 7.47 -15.97 12.36
CA ASN A 27 6.90 -15.14 13.43
C ASN A 27 7.72 -15.18 14.71
N GLN A 28 8.29 -16.34 15.09
CA GLN A 28 9.20 -16.45 16.25
C GLN A 28 10.48 -15.65 16.04
N THR A 29 11.09 -15.76 14.86
CA THR A 29 12.29 -14.99 14.51
C THR A 29 12.04 -13.50 14.56
N VAL A 30 10.93 -13.04 13.98
CA VAL A 30 10.52 -11.63 13.99
C VAL A 30 10.28 -11.13 15.42
N SER A 31 9.55 -11.91 16.25
CA SER A 31 9.31 -11.56 17.65
C SER A 31 10.60 -11.40 18.43
N ALA A 32 11.58 -12.28 18.20
CA ALA A 32 12.87 -12.20 18.88
C ALA A 32 13.62 -10.90 18.52
N VAL A 33 13.65 -10.52 17.22
CA VAL A 33 14.28 -9.26 16.77
C VAL A 33 13.58 -8.05 17.37
N LEU A 34 12.23 -7.99 17.28
CA LEU A 34 11.44 -6.90 17.82
C LEU A 34 11.67 -6.71 19.33
N ASN A 35 11.68 -7.80 20.10
CA ASN A 35 11.93 -7.75 21.53
C ASN A 35 13.31 -7.20 21.87
N VAL A 36 14.36 -7.60 21.14
CA VAL A 36 15.72 -7.09 21.36
C VAL A 36 15.82 -5.60 21.02
N VAL A 37 15.21 -5.16 19.91
CA VAL A 37 15.13 -3.72 19.55
C VAL A 37 14.41 -2.93 20.63
N ARG A 38 13.30 -3.42 21.17
CA ARG A 38 12.56 -2.79 22.25
C ARG A 38 13.38 -2.60 23.53
N GLN A 39 14.26 -3.57 23.85
CA GLN A 39 15.06 -3.56 25.08
C GLN A 39 16.35 -2.77 24.97
N ARG A 40 16.99 -2.77 23.80
CA ARG A 40 18.36 -2.26 23.61
C ARG A 40 18.47 -1.10 22.62
N GLY A 41 17.37 -0.63 22.05
CA GLY A 41 17.33 0.54 21.18
C GLY A 41 18.35 0.51 20.04
N ASP A 42 19.09 1.59 19.86
CA ASP A 42 20.08 1.76 18.80
C ASP A 42 21.18 0.70 18.80
N GLU A 43 21.56 0.20 19.95
CA GLU A 43 22.58 -0.85 20.07
C GLU A 43 22.11 -2.13 19.35
N ALA A 44 20.83 -2.51 19.55
CA ALA A 44 20.26 -3.66 18.88
C ALA A 44 20.15 -3.43 17.36
N VAL A 45 19.68 -2.24 16.96
CA VAL A 45 19.54 -1.87 15.54
C VAL A 45 20.89 -1.98 14.83
N LYS A 46 21.95 -1.36 15.38
CA LYS A 46 23.33 -1.45 14.80
C LYS A 46 23.83 -2.88 14.73
N GLY A 47 23.58 -3.68 15.76
CA GLY A 47 23.94 -5.09 15.77
C GLY A 47 23.25 -5.91 14.67
N TYR A 48 21.98 -5.59 14.37
CA TYR A 48 21.25 -6.25 13.29
C TYR A 48 21.67 -5.75 11.89
N GLU A 49 21.99 -4.45 11.72
CA GLU A 49 22.56 -3.94 10.47
C GLU A 49 23.89 -4.64 10.14
N LEU A 50 24.75 -4.82 11.15
CA LEU A 50 26.00 -5.58 10.98
C LEU A 50 25.74 -7.05 10.61
N LYS A 51 24.75 -7.68 11.26
CA LYS A 51 24.42 -9.09 11.07
C LYS A 51 23.77 -9.40 9.73
N PHE A 52 22.78 -8.59 9.30
CA PHE A 52 21.93 -8.88 8.15
C PHE A 52 22.37 -8.14 6.88
N ASP A 53 22.77 -6.88 7.02
CA ASP A 53 23.17 -6.03 5.91
C ASP A 53 24.70 -5.95 5.75
N HIS A 54 25.44 -6.50 6.72
CA HIS A 54 26.92 -6.54 6.76
C HIS A 54 27.55 -5.14 6.79
N VAL A 55 26.89 -4.20 7.44
CA VAL A 55 27.32 -2.80 7.54
C VAL A 55 27.50 -2.41 9.00
N ASP A 56 28.70 -1.93 9.34
CA ASP A 56 29.00 -1.37 10.66
C ASP A 56 28.72 0.16 10.65
N LEU A 57 27.69 0.58 11.36
CA LEU A 57 27.22 1.98 11.36
C LEU A 57 27.54 2.64 12.70
N ASN A 58 28.31 3.72 12.65
CA ASN A 58 28.50 4.61 13.78
C ASN A 58 27.23 5.48 14.04
N ASP A 59 26.63 5.99 12.99
CA ASP A 59 25.43 6.81 13.02
C ASP A 59 24.34 6.21 12.10
N LEU A 60 23.14 6.07 12.64
CA LEU A 60 21.98 5.56 11.92
C LEU A 60 21.35 6.63 11.03
N SER A 61 21.54 7.91 11.32
CA SER A 61 20.93 9.03 10.59
C SER A 61 21.64 9.32 9.28
N VAL A 62 20.90 9.73 8.28
CA VAL A 62 21.44 10.35 7.07
C VAL A 62 21.69 11.81 7.34
N THR A 63 22.92 12.26 7.08
CA THR A 63 23.35 13.64 7.29
C THR A 63 22.95 14.56 6.13
N GLN A 64 22.90 15.88 6.39
CA GLN A 64 22.67 16.86 5.32
C GLN A 64 23.75 16.79 4.23
N LYS A 65 24.99 16.47 4.60
CA LYS A 65 26.09 16.29 3.65
C LYS A 65 25.84 15.11 2.71
N GLU A 66 25.38 13.97 3.23
CA GLU A 66 25.01 12.81 2.40
C GLU A 66 23.87 13.16 1.44
N MET A 67 22.88 13.94 1.88
CA MET A 67 21.79 14.44 1.05
C MET A 67 22.30 15.31 -0.11
N ASP A 68 23.25 16.21 0.16
CA ASP A 68 23.80 17.13 -0.84
C ASP A 68 24.72 16.41 -1.84
N GLU A 69 25.53 15.45 -1.37
CA GLU A 69 26.34 14.58 -2.22
C GLU A 69 25.46 13.71 -3.14
N ALA A 70 24.36 13.16 -2.61
CA ALA A 70 23.42 12.34 -3.38
C ALA A 70 22.82 13.11 -4.55
N GLU A 71 22.43 14.37 -4.35
CA GLU A 71 21.88 15.19 -5.44
C GLU A 71 22.85 15.37 -6.61
N GLN A 72 24.14 15.41 -6.35
CA GLN A 72 25.16 15.53 -7.39
C GLN A 72 25.38 14.23 -8.17
N GLN A 73 25.08 13.07 -7.56
CA GLN A 73 25.29 11.75 -8.17
C GLN A 73 24.14 11.29 -9.07
N VAL A 74 22.95 11.89 -8.94
CA VAL A 74 21.80 11.56 -9.78
C VAL A 74 21.89 12.34 -11.10
N SER A 75 21.69 11.66 -12.24
CA SER A 75 21.70 12.32 -13.55
C SER A 75 20.59 13.36 -13.71
N ASN A 76 20.77 14.35 -14.58
CA ASN A 76 19.75 15.37 -14.79
C ASN A 76 18.45 14.77 -15.37
N GLU A 77 18.56 13.80 -16.26
CA GLU A 77 17.42 13.11 -16.87
C GLU A 77 16.60 12.39 -15.79
N LEU A 78 17.27 11.68 -14.87
CA LEU A 78 16.59 11.00 -13.78
C LEU A 78 15.95 11.99 -12.78
N LYS A 79 16.61 13.12 -12.51
CA LYS A 79 16.04 14.19 -11.67
C LYS A 79 14.75 14.75 -12.28
N GLU A 80 14.72 14.95 -13.58
CA GLU A 80 13.53 15.43 -14.30
C GLU A 80 12.41 14.39 -14.27
N ALA A 81 12.72 13.11 -14.49
CA ALA A 81 11.76 12.02 -14.37
C ALA A 81 11.16 11.91 -12.96
N ILE A 82 11.99 12.01 -11.91
CA ILE A 82 11.52 12.01 -10.51
C ILE A 82 10.62 13.21 -10.23
N ARG A 83 10.94 14.40 -10.75
CA ARG A 83 10.10 15.60 -10.58
C ARG A 83 8.77 15.47 -11.32
N LEU A 84 8.75 14.90 -12.54
CA LEU A 84 7.53 14.63 -13.28
C LEU A 84 6.63 13.67 -12.50
N ALA A 85 7.17 12.53 -12.05
CA ALA A 85 6.45 11.57 -11.24
C ALA A 85 5.88 12.19 -9.96
N HIS A 86 6.71 12.91 -9.20
CA HIS A 86 6.27 13.62 -8.00
C HIS A 86 5.15 14.63 -8.29
N HIS A 87 5.23 15.37 -9.40
CA HIS A 87 4.19 16.32 -9.80
C HIS A 87 2.85 15.61 -10.02
N ASN A 88 2.84 14.53 -10.81
CA ASN A 88 1.63 13.79 -11.13
C ASN A 88 1.01 13.13 -9.88
N ILE A 89 1.85 12.50 -9.03
CA ILE A 89 1.42 11.93 -7.75
C ILE A 89 0.81 13.02 -6.86
N LYS A 90 1.44 14.19 -6.79
CA LYS A 90 0.94 15.31 -6.02
C LYS A 90 -0.41 15.79 -6.52
N VAL A 91 -0.58 16.02 -7.83
CA VAL A 91 -1.84 16.47 -8.43
C VAL A 91 -2.98 15.49 -8.12
N PHE A 92 -2.74 14.20 -8.31
CA PHE A 92 -3.75 13.18 -8.05
C PHE A 92 -4.15 13.11 -6.57
N HIS A 93 -3.16 13.10 -5.65
CA HIS A 93 -3.46 13.02 -4.22
C HIS A 93 -4.03 14.32 -3.64
N GLU A 94 -3.70 15.48 -4.19
CA GLU A 94 -4.34 16.75 -3.81
C GLU A 94 -5.83 16.78 -4.13
N SER A 95 -6.26 16.12 -5.21
CA SER A 95 -7.68 16.01 -5.57
C SER A 95 -8.51 15.21 -4.55
N GLN A 96 -7.86 14.41 -3.71
CA GLN A 96 -8.51 13.59 -2.68
C GLN A 96 -8.77 14.33 -1.37
N ARG A 97 -8.53 15.65 -1.29
CA ARG A 97 -8.73 16.42 -0.06
C ARG A 97 -10.18 16.35 0.40
N PHE A 98 -10.35 15.90 1.65
CA PHE A 98 -11.65 15.79 2.26
C PHE A 98 -12.24 17.20 2.57
N THR A 99 -13.40 17.46 2.03
CA THR A 99 -14.20 18.66 2.34
C THR A 99 -15.38 18.27 3.21
N GLY A 100 -15.27 18.46 4.53
CA GLY A 100 -16.33 18.11 5.47
C GLY A 100 -17.58 18.98 5.26
N LYS A 101 -18.76 18.35 5.22
CA LYS A 101 -20.04 19.01 5.17
C LYS A 101 -20.66 19.06 6.58
N LYS A 102 -21.17 20.23 6.97
CA LYS A 102 -22.01 20.35 8.17
C LYS A 102 -23.44 19.93 7.83
N VAL A 103 -24.01 19.05 8.64
CA VAL A 103 -25.35 18.51 8.49
C VAL A 103 -26.14 18.83 9.74
N GLU A 104 -27.24 19.52 9.61
CA GLU A 104 -28.23 19.70 10.67
C GLU A 104 -29.16 18.48 10.64
N THR A 105 -29.05 17.61 11.67
CA THR A 105 -29.82 16.36 11.75
C THR A 105 -31.20 16.56 12.37
N GLN A 106 -31.31 17.56 13.22
CA GLN A 106 -32.54 18.12 13.78
C GLN A 106 -32.34 19.62 14.01
N PRO A 107 -33.36 20.47 14.05
CA PRO A 107 -33.20 21.87 14.36
C PRO A 107 -32.34 22.05 15.64
N GLY A 108 -31.25 22.80 15.52
CA GLY A 108 -30.31 23.03 16.61
C GLY A 108 -29.32 21.89 16.90
N VAL A 109 -29.27 20.83 16.09
CA VAL A 109 -28.29 19.74 16.19
C VAL A 109 -27.46 19.66 14.92
N THR A 110 -26.20 20.09 14.97
CA THR A 110 -25.30 20.13 13.83
C THR A 110 -24.13 19.17 14.02
N CYS A 111 -23.92 18.27 13.05
CA CYS A 111 -22.83 17.30 13.05
C CYS A 111 -21.94 17.48 11.80
N TRP A 112 -20.62 17.29 11.96
CA TRP A 112 -19.68 17.31 10.83
C TRP A 112 -18.43 16.51 11.12
N GLN A 113 -17.64 16.26 10.08
CA GLN A 113 -16.31 15.66 10.19
C GLN A 113 -15.25 16.65 9.73
N LYS A 114 -14.07 16.55 10.31
CA LYS A 114 -12.84 17.25 9.92
C LYS A 114 -11.73 16.23 9.73
N ALA A 115 -11.06 16.28 8.59
CA ALA A 115 -9.83 15.52 8.39
C ALA A 115 -8.69 16.17 9.18
N VAL A 116 -7.96 15.36 9.94
CA VAL A 116 -6.81 15.77 10.76
C VAL A 116 -5.67 14.82 10.45
N ALA A 117 -4.51 15.35 10.07
CA ALA A 117 -3.32 14.56 9.77
C ALA A 117 -2.89 13.66 10.94
N ILE A 118 -2.36 12.49 10.62
CA ILE A 118 -1.54 11.72 11.56
C ILE A 118 -0.22 12.46 11.71
N GLU A 119 0.14 12.84 12.92
CA GLU A 119 1.24 13.78 13.18
C GLU A 119 2.60 13.18 12.77
N LYS A 120 2.83 11.90 13.15
CA LYS A 120 4.11 11.20 12.97
C LYS A 120 3.88 9.92 12.19
N VAL A 121 4.51 9.80 11.04
CA VAL A 121 4.41 8.61 10.19
C VAL A 121 5.78 8.06 9.86
N GLY A 122 5.89 6.73 9.85
CA GLY A 122 7.08 6.01 9.44
C GLY A 122 6.90 5.42 8.04
N LEU A 123 7.89 5.59 7.19
CA LEU A 123 7.95 5.06 5.85
C LEU A 123 9.07 4.03 5.79
N TYR A 124 8.75 2.81 5.45
CA TYR A 124 9.74 1.78 5.19
C TYR A 124 9.94 1.61 3.69
N ILE A 125 11.17 1.78 3.25
CA ILE A 125 11.57 1.56 1.85
C ILE A 125 12.50 0.37 1.81
N PRO A 126 12.11 -0.74 1.18
CA PRO A 126 12.96 -1.90 1.11
C PRO A 126 14.23 -1.61 0.31
N GLY A 127 15.31 -2.21 0.73
CA GLY A 127 16.55 -2.32 -0.03
C GLY A 127 16.60 -3.68 -0.74
N GLY A 128 17.77 -4.08 -1.16
CA GLY A 128 18.01 -5.36 -1.79
C GLY A 128 18.36 -5.22 -3.26
N THR A 129 17.63 -5.89 -4.16
CA THR A 129 18.02 -5.97 -5.57
C THR A 129 17.69 -4.73 -6.40
N ALA A 130 16.83 -3.83 -5.89
CA ALA A 130 16.44 -2.60 -6.58
C ALA A 130 16.24 -1.44 -5.60
N PRO A 131 16.73 -0.23 -5.91
CA PRO A 131 16.49 0.97 -5.11
C PRO A 131 15.11 1.54 -5.42
N LEU A 132 14.10 1.25 -4.60
CA LEU A 132 12.70 1.63 -4.83
C LEU A 132 12.44 3.10 -4.48
N PHE A 133 13.08 4.04 -5.18
CA PHE A 133 12.88 5.47 -4.97
C PHE A 133 11.47 5.96 -5.37
N SER A 134 10.77 5.26 -6.27
CA SER A 134 9.36 5.51 -6.59
C SER A 134 8.48 5.36 -5.36
N THR A 135 8.70 4.32 -4.54
CA THR A 135 7.97 4.10 -3.30
C THR A 135 8.13 5.26 -2.31
N VAL A 136 9.29 5.92 -2.29
CA VAL A 136 9.46 7.15 -1.49
C VAL A 136 8.48 8.24 -1.93
N LEU A 137 8.33 8.45 -3.24
CA LEU A 137 7.37 9.44 -3.78
C LEU A 137 5.93 9.05 -3.45
N MET A 138 5.58 7.77 -3.64
CA MET A 138 4.24 7.23 -3.40
C MET A 138 3.80 7.34 -1.94
N LEU A 139 4.73 7.25 -1.00
CA LEU A 139 4.41 7.31 0.43
C LEU A 139 4.59 8.72 1.03
N ALA A 140 5.69 9.40 0.72
CA ALA A 140 5.99 10.69 1.35
C ALA A 140 5.15 11.84 0.78
N THR A 141 4.81 11.82 -0.52
CA THR A 141 4.01 12.88 -1.14
C THR A 141 2.62 13.00 -0.50
N PRO A 142 1.78 11.94 -0.42
CA PRO A 142 0.49 12.04 0.24
C PRO A 142 0.61 12.32 1.74
N ALA A 143 1.65 11.82 2.44
CA ALA A 143 1.91 12.17 3.84
C ALA A 143 2.10 13.70 4.01
N ARG A 144 2.88 14.31 3.12
CA ARG A 144 3.11 15.76 3.11
C ARG A 144 1.85 16.55 2.78
N ILE A 145 1.07 16.13 1.79
CA ILE A 145 -0.21 16.75 1.41
C ILE A 145 -1.23 16.68 2.56
N ALA A 146 -1.27 15.56 3.26
CA ALA A 146 -2.13 15.38 4.43
C ALA A 146 -1.78 16.32 5.59
N GLY A 147 -0.52 16.79 5.67
CA GLY A 147 -0.02 17.66 6.73
C GLY A 147 0.64 16.92 7.88
N CYS A 148 1.18 15.70 7.64
CA CYS A 148 2.02 15.01 8.64
C CYS A 148 3.23 15.88 8.99
N ARG A 149 3.47 16.07 10.29
CA ARG A 149 4.55 16.95 10.76
C ARG A 149 5.91 16.27 10.73
N GLU A 150 5.95 15.01 11.14
CA GLU A 150 7.15 14.18 11.14
C GLU A 150 6.95 13.01 10.17
N ILE A 151 7.77 12.97 9.14
CA ILE A 151 7.82 11.89 8.15
C ILE A 151 9.19 11.25 8.28
N VAL A 152 9.24 10.11 8.95
CA VAL A 152 10.45 9.33 9.22
C VAL A 152 10.59 8.25 8.17
N LEU A 153 11.74 8.17 7.51
CA LEU A 153 12.01 7.15 6.51
C LEU A 153 13.14 6.24 6.98
N CYS A 154 12.92 4.93 6.95
CA CYS A 154 13.92 3.90 7.15
C CYS A 154 14.14 3.12 5.85
N THR A 155 15.41 2.96 5.47
CA THR A 155 15.83 2.18 4.30
C THR A 155 17.21 1.59 4.57
N PRO A 156 17.49 0.33 4.18
CA PRO A 156 18.80 -0.25 4.40
C PRO A 156 19.87 0.49 3.61
N PRO A 157 21.07 0.64 4.17
CA PRO A 157 22.22 1.17 3.46
C PRO A 157 22.81 0.13 2.50
N GLY A 158 23.56 0.60 1.53
CA GLY A 158 24.46 -0.25 0.75
C GLY A 158 25.66 -0.71 1.60
N ARG A 159 26.46 -1.62 1.07
CA ARG A 159 27.67 -2.16 1.75
C ARG A 159 28.71 -1.10 2.12
N ASP A 160 28.64 0.06 1.49
CA ASP A 160 29.47 1.24 1.78
C ASP A 160 28.90 2.11 2.93
N GLY A 161 27.80 1.69 3.56
CA GLY A 161 27.12 2.43 4.62
C GLY A 161 26.31 3.62 4.14
N LYS A 162 26.09 3.78 2.83
CA LYS A 162 25.36 4.89 2.24
C LYS A 162 23.99 4.45 1.71
N VAL A 163 23.03 5.35 1.74
CA VAL A 163 21.73 5.16 1.07
C VAL A 163 21.87 5.51 -0.41
N ASN A 164 21.13 4.77 -1.26
CA ASN A 164 21.14 5.04 -2.70
C ASN A 164 20.78 6.52 -3.00
N PRO A 165 21.55 7.21 -3.86
CA PRO A 165 21.34 8.62 -4.16
C PRO A 165 19.95 8.96 -4.70
N ALA A 166 19.32 8.09 -5.49
CA ALA A 166 17.98 8.31 -6.02
C ALA A 166 16.90 8.27 -4.92
N ILE A 167 17.07 7.41 -3.89
CA ILE A 167 16.20 7.38 -2.71
C ILE A 167 16.31 8.70 -1.94
N LEU A 168 17.52 9.20 -1.70
CA LEU A 168 17.74 10.48 -1.00
C LEU A 168 17.19 11.67 -1.79
N MET A 169 17.34 11.66 -3.11
CA MET A 169 16.77 12.69 -3.99
C MET A 169 15.24 12.69 -3.96
N ALA A 170 14.62 11.52 -4.06
CA ALA A 170 13.16 11.37 -3.95
C ALA A 170 12.65 11.83 -2.58
N ALA A 171 13.33 11.46 -1.50
CA ALA A 171 12.99 11.87 -0.14
C ALA A 171 13.07 13.38 0.06
N ARG A 172 14.09 14.04 -0.50
CA ARG A 172 14.22 15.51 -0.50
C ARG A 172 13.06 16.18 -1.24
N ILE A 173 12.74 15.72 -2.44
CA ILE A 173 11.66 16.28 -3.27
C ILE A 173 10.29 16.10 -2.58
N ALA A 174 10.03 14.92 -2.01
CA ALA A 174 8.77 14.62 -1.33
C ALA A 174 8.67 15.22 0.09
N GLY A 175 9.74 15.81 0.63
CA GLY A 175 9.75 16.52 1.91
C GLY A 175 9.77 15.60 3.13
N VAL A 176 10.50 14.49 3.07
CA VAL A 176 10.80 13.62 4.22
C VAL A 176 11.56 14.41 5.28
N SER A 177 11.19 14.24 6.57
CA SER A 177 11.77 15.01 7.68
C SER A 177 13.09 14.43 8.17
N GLN A 178 13.17 13.11 8.27
CA GLN A 178 14.34 12.39 8.80
C GLN A 178 14.50 11.06 8.06
N ILE A 179 15.74 10.69 7.79
CA ILE A 179 16.07 9.45 7.07
C ILE A 179 17.08 8.65 7.89
N PHE A 180 16.83 7.35 8.02
CA PHE A 180 17.67 6.44 8.77
C PHE A 180 18.13 5.26 7.91
N LYS A 181 19.39 4.89 8.07
CA LYS A 181 20.09 3.79 7.40
C LYS A 181 19.78 2.47 8.11
N ILE A 182 18.51 2.04 8.05
CA ILE A 182 18.02 0.87 8.77
C ILE A 182 17.09 0.07 7.88
N GLY A 183 17.39 -1.24 7.74
CA GLY A 183 16.60 -2.20 6.97
C GLY A 183 15.75 -3.13 7.83
N GLY A 184 15.03 -4.04 7.21
CA GLY A 184 14.42 -5.22 7.81
C GLY A 184 13.47 -5.00 9.00
N VAL A 185 13.36 -6.03 9.81
CA VAL A 185 12.51 -6.08 11.02
C VAL A 185 12.90 -5.01 12.04
N GLN A 186 14.22 -4.76 12.17
CA GLN A 186 14.73 -3.79 13.13
C GLN A 186 14.32 -2.35 12.79
N ALA A 187 14.11 -2.01 11.51
CA ALA A 187 13.56 -0.72 11.10
C ALA A 187 12.11 -0.56 11.58
N ILE A 188 11.30 -1.60 11.41
CA ILE A 188 9.91 -1.60 11.90
C ILE A 188 9.87 -1.48 13.42
N GLY A 189 10.71 -2.24 14.14
CA GLY A 189 10.85 -2.14 15.59
C GLY A 189 11.27 -0.74 16.05
N ALA A 190 12.29 -0.15 15.40
CA ALA A 190 12.78 1.18 15.73
C ALA A 190 11.70 2.25 15.59
N MET A 191 10.94 2.24 14.48
CA MET A 191 9.83 3.17 14.27
C MET A 191 8.64 2.92 15.22
N ALA A 192 8.36 1.66 15.56
CA ALA A 192 7.23 1.29 16.42
C ALA A 192 7.45 1.63 17.89
N TYR A 193 8.65 1.39 18.42
CA TYR A 193 8.95 1.60 19.84
C TYR A 193 9.60 2.97 20.11
N GLY A 194 10.30 3.51 19.13
CA GLY A 194 11.27 4.58 19.31
C GLY A 194 12.60 4.02 19.84
N THR A 195 13.70 4.67 19.46
CA THR A 195 15.04 4.39 19.99
C THR A 195 15.72 5.72 20.32
N GLU A 196 16.99 5.71 20.69
CA GLU A 196 17.74 6.95 20.97
C GLU A 196 17.82 7.86 19.74
N SER A 197 17.94 7.27 18.54
CA SER A 197 18.03 8.01 17.26
C SER A 197 16.69 8.12 16.55
N VAL A 198 15.90 7.02 16.50
CA VAL A 198 14.68 6.94 15.69
C VAL A 198 13.47 7.33 16.52
N PRO A 199 12.71 8.38 16.15
CA PRO A 199 11.51 8.76 16.89
C PRO A 199 10.40 7.71 16.70
N LYS A 200 9.62 7.44 17.78
CA LYS A 200 8.40 6.64 17.71
C LYS A 200 7.38 7.34 16.81
N VAL A 201 6.77 6.57 15.89
CA VAL A 201 5.71 7.04 14.99
C VAL A 201 4.34 6.50 15.39
N TYR A 202 3.27 7.01 14.76
CA TYR A 202 1.90 6.58 15.06
C TYR A 202 1.35 5.63 14.00
N LYS A 203 1.91 5.64 12.79
CA LYS A 203 1.54 4.73 11.72
C LYS A 203 2.74 4.44 10.83
N ILE A 204 2.92 3.17 10.44
CA ILE A 204 4.00 2.71 9.57
C ILE A 204 3.41 2.33 8.21
N PHE A 205 4.06 2.79 7.14
CA PHE A 205 3.72 2.53 5.76
C PHE A 205 4.91 1.89 5.03
N GLY A 206 4.63 1.16 3.99
CA GLY A 206 5.61 0.68 3.04
C GLY A 206 5.56 -0.82 2.81
N PRO A 207 5.93 -1.24 1.59
CA PRO A 207 6.06 -2.64 1.22
C PRO A 207 7.27 -3.26 1.91
N GLY A 208 7.34 -4.58 1.89
CA GLY A 208 8.47 -5.30 2.43
C GLY A 208 8.35 -6.80 2.17
N ASN A 209 9.43 -7.52 2.41
CA ASN A 209 9.42 -8.97 2.37
C ASN A 209 8.57 -9.56 3.52
N GLN A 210 8.40 -10.87 3.52
CA GLN A 210 7.62 -11.59 4.53
C GLN A 210 8.01 -11.27 5.99
N TYR A 211 9.31 -11.02 6.28
CA TYR A 211 9.78 -10.65 7.63
C TYR A 211 9.31 -9.25 8.04
N VAL A 212 9.40 -8.29 7.12
CA VAL A 212 8.93 -6.91 7.33
C VAL A 212 7.40 -6.89 7.50
N MET A 213 6.69 -7.67 6.71
CA MET A 213 5.23 -7.78 6.82
C MET A 213 4.80 -8.40 8.15
N ALA A 214 5.45 -9.48 8.58
CA ALA A 214 5.20 -10.09 9.88
C ALA A 214 5.53 -9.13 11.03
N ALA A 215 6.61 -8.35 10.91
CA ALA A 215 6.96 -7.32 11.89
C ALA A 215 5.87 -6.24 11.98
N LYS A 216 5.41 -5.70 10.84
CA LYS A 216 4.31 -4.73 10.79
C LYS A 216 3.05 -5.29 11.46
N GLN A 217 2.65 -6.53 11.14
CA GLN A 217 1.49 -7.18 11.76
C GLN A 217 1.64 -7.31 13.27
N GLN A 218 2.81 -7.77 13.76
CA GLN A 218 3.03 -7.93 15.20
C GLN A 218 2.98 -6.59 15.96
N VAL A 219 3.64 -5.54 15.45
CA VAL A 219 3.59 -4.24 16.13
C VAL A 219 2.21 -3.58 16.03
N SER A 220 1.41 -3.94 15.03
CA SER A 220 0.06 -3.38 14.87
C SER A 220 -0.94 -3.86 15.92
N LEU A 221 -0.66 -4.95 16.61
CA LEU A 221 -1.54 -5.48 17.65
C LEU A 221 -1.62 -4.55 18.88
N HIS A 222 -0.52 -3.84 19.22
CA HIS A 222 -0.47 -3.10 20.48
C HIS A 222 0.28 -1.76 20.43
N GLU A 223 1.09 -1.49 19.40
CA GLU A 223 2.05 -0.39 19.44
C GLU A 223 1.77 0.74 18.44
N VAL A 224 1.51 0.41 17.19
CA VAL A 224 1.47 1.38 16.09
C VAL A 224 0.55 0.90 14.97
N ALA A 225 -0.21 1.78 14.36
CA ALA A 225 -1.02 1.41 13.21
C ALA A 225 -0.12 1.08 11.99
N ILE A 226 -0.64 0.31 11.04
CA ILE A 226 0.02 0.06 9.75
C ILE A 226 -0.89 0.46 8.59
N ASP A 227 -0.34 0.56 7.39
CA ASP A 227 -1.09 0.85 6.17
C ASP A 227 -2.13 -0.24 5.87
N MET A 228 -1.66 -1.44 5.52
CA MET A 228 -2.49 -2.61 5.25
C MET A 228 -1.67 -3.90 5.40
N PRO A 229 -2.32 -5.06 5.60
CA PRO A 229 -1.69 -6.34 5.34
C PRO A 229 -1.36 -6.44 3.85
N ALA A 230 -0.23 -7.05 3.53
CA ALA A 230 0.17 -7.31 2.15
C ALA A 230 0.88 -8.66 2.05
N GLY A 231 0.88 -9.22 0.87
CA GLY A 231 1.63 -10.41 0.49
C GLY A 231 2.51 -10.11 -0.73
N PRO A 232 2.91 -11.12 -1.49
CA PRO A 232 3.60 -10.96 -2.76
C PRO A 232 2.76 -10.18 -3.77
N SER A 233 3.43 -9.50 -4.70
CA SER A 233 2.79 -8.68 -5.73
C SER A 233 2.07 -9.53 -6.79
N GLU A 234 0.99 -8.99 -7.35
CA GLU A 234 0.07 -9.70 -8.23
C GLU A 234 -0.40 -8.82 -9.40
N VAL A 235 -0.50 -9.40 -10.58
CA VAL A 235 -1.20 -8.79 -11.72
C VAL A 235 -2.23 -9.74 -12.30
N CYS A 236 -3.40 -9.22 -12.65
CA CYS A 236 -4.42 -9.89 -13.44
C CYS A 236 -4.67 -9.10 -14.71
N VAL A 237 -4.55 -9.74 -15.88
CA VAL A 237 -4.92 -9.15 -17.15
C VAL A 237 -6.19 -9.83 -17.65
N VAL A 238 -7.21 -9.04 -17.99
CA VAL A 238 -8.39 -9.49 -18.72
C VAL A 238 -8.24 -9.04 -20.17
N ALA A 239 -8.25 -9.97 -21.14
CA ALA A 239 -7.98 -9.67 -22.53
C ALA A 239 -8.97 -10.39 -23.48
N ASP A 240 -9.31 -9.75 -24.58
CA ASP A 240 -10.05 -10.33 -25.70
C ASP A 240 -9.23 -10.32 -26.99
N ASP A 241 -9.81 -10.70 -28.13
CA ASP A 241 -9.13 -10.77 -29.45
C ASP A 241 -8.62 -9.39 -29.92
N SER A 242 -9.06 -8.27 -29.34
CA SER A 242 -8.59 -6.92 -29.70
C SER A 242 -7.26 -6.56 -29.05
N CYS A 243 -6.79 -7.33 -28.05
CA CYS A 243 -5.57 -7.04 -27.32
C CYS A 243 -4.32 -7.17 -28.18
N ASN A 244 -3.27 -6.48 -27.77
CA ASN A 244 -1.92 -6.71 -28.27
C ASN A 244 -1.19 -7.71 -27.38
N ALA A 245 -0.97 -8.93 -27.85
CA ALA A 245 -0.31 -9.99 -27.09
C ALA A 245 1.11 -9.61 -26.60
N GLU A 246 1.83 -8.73 -27.33
CA GLU A 246 3.13 -8.20 -26.88
C GLU A 246 3.00 -7.33 -25.63
N PHE A 247 1.95 -6.52 -25.57
CA PHE A 247 1.70 -5.67 -24.41
C PHE A 247 1.26 -6.49 -23.20
N VAL A 248 0.34 -7.44 -23.41
CA VAL A 248 -0.07 -8.38 -22.36
C VAL A 248 1.14 -9.14 -21.81
N ALA A 249 2.00 -9.67 -22.68
CA ALA A 249 3.21 -10.38 -22.26
C ALA A 249 4.17 -9.48 -21.46
N ALA A 250 4.34 -8.22 -21.86
CA ALA A 250 5.16 -7.27 -21.15
C ALA A 250 4.60 -6.95 -19.76
N ASP A 251 3.29 -6.78 -19.64
CA ASP A 251 2.61 -6.53 -18.35
C ASP A 251 2.71 -7.74 -17.40
N LEU A 252 2.56 -8.96 -17.90
CA LEU A 252 2.77 -10.16 -17.08
C LEU A 252 4.22 -10.30 -16.63
N LEU A 253 5.18 -9.94 -17.46
CA LEU A 253 6.61 -10.03 -17.15
C LEU A 253 7.08 -8.91 -16.21
N SER A 254 6.51 -7.70 -16.29
CA SER A 254 6.83 -6.62 -15.36
C SER A 254 6.50 -7.02 -13.92
N GLN A 255 5.39 -7.71 -13.70
CA GLN A 255 5.05 -8.26 -12.40
C GLN A 255 5.89 -9.49 -12.02
N ALA A 256 6.16 -10.37 -12.99
CA ALA A 256 6.90 -11.61 -12.73
C ALA A 256 8.34 -11.37 -12.27
N GLU A 257 8.96 -10.25 -12.62
CA GLU A 257 10.34 -9.94 -12.22
C GLU A 257 10.47 -9.39 -10.77
N HIS A 258 9.37 -9.07 -10.08
CA HIS A 258 9.40 -8.55 -8.71
C HIS A 258 9.96 -9.56 -7.71
N GLY A 259 9.51 -10.82 -7.75
CA GLY A 259 9.96 -11.86 -6.85
C GLY A 259 9.39 -13.23 -7.21
N ILE A 260 10.06 -14.29 -6.76
CA ILE A 260 9.64 -15.69 -7.02
C ILE A 260 8.26 -16.03 -6.41
N ASP A 261 7.81 -15.22 -5.44
CA ASP A 261 6.52 -15.38 -4.76
C ASP A 261 5.40 -14.60 -5.45
N SER A 262 5.72 -13.74 -6.45
CA SER A 262 4.75 -13.00 -7.24
C SER A 262 3.88 -13.93 -8.07
N GLN A 263 2.68 -13.49 -8.43
CA GLN A 263 1.75 -14.27 -9.25
C GLN A 263 1.21 -13.42 -10.40
N VAL A 264 1.16 -14.01 -11.58
CA VAL A 264 0.54 -13.39 -12.76
C VAL A 264 -0.65 -14.21 -13.23
N PHE A 265 -1.71 -13.53 -13.64
CA PHE A 265 -2.98 -14.13 -14.00
C PHE A 265 -3.46 -13.52 -15.32
N LEU A 266 -3.80 -14.35 -16.31
CA LEU A 266 -4.46 -13.92 -17.54
C LEU A 266 -5.82 -14.59 -17.64
N ILE A 267 -6.86 -13.80 -17.86
CA ILE A 267 -8.22 -14.28 -18.12
C ILE A 267 -8.62 -13.81 -19.51
N THR A 268 -9.02 -14.72 -20.38
CA THR A 268 -9.37 -14.39 -21.77
C THR A 268 -10.51 -15.24 -22.28
N THR A 269 -11.20 -14.74 -23.31
CA THR A 269 -12.25 -15.45 -24.05
C THR A 269 -11.71 -16.14 -25.31
N SER A 270 -10.39 -16.02 -25.58
CA SER A 270 -9.79 -16.46 -26.83
C SER A 270 -8.61 -17.43 -26.63
N ASN A 271 -8.70 -18.62 -27.23
CA ASN A 271 -7.56 -19.54 -27.31
C ASN A 271 -6.36 -18.93 -28.07
N LYS A 272 -6.64 -18.12 -29.08
CA LYS A 272 -5.60 -17.46 -29.87
C LYS A 272 -4.79 -16.52 -29.00
N VAL A 273 -5.44 -15.75 -28.12
CA VAL A 273 -4.76 -14.86 -27.18
C VAL A 273 -3.86 -15.64 -26.21
N ILE A 274 -4.29 -16.82 -25.72
CA ILE A 274 -3.44 -17.69 -24.89
C ILE A 274 -2.15 -18.06 -25.62
N ASP A 275 -2.29 -18.54 -26.86
CA ASP A 275 -1.17 -19.05 -27.68
C ASP A 275 -0.21 -17.89 -28.02
N ASP A 276 -0.73 -16.75 -28.49
CA ASP A 276 0.06 -15.57 -28.87
C ASP A 276 0.79 -14.97 -27.65
N VAL A 277 0.13 -14.90 -26.50
CA VAL A 277 0.74 -14.38 -25.25
C VAL A 277 1.83 -15.32 -24.73
N GLN A 278 1.62 -16.64 -24.77
CA GLN A 278 2.66 -17.60 -24.37
C GLN A 278 3.90 -17.51 -25.27
N GLU A 279 3.72 -17.31 -26.57
CA GLU A 279 4.83 -17.12 -27.51
C GLU A 279 5.56 -15.80 -27.20
N ALA A 280 4.83 -14.71 -27.02
CA ALA A 280 5.39 -13.40 -26.69
C ALA A 280 6.14 -13.42 -25.36
N VAL A 281 5.56 -14.02 -24.29
CA VAL A 281 6.22 -14.22 -23.00
C VAL A 281 7.53 -15.00 -23.13
N SER A 282 7.52 -16.12 -23.88
CA SER A 282 8.71 -16.94 -24.07
C SER A 282 9.84 -16.17 -24.76
N ARG A 283 9.51 -15.31 -25.72
CA ARG A 283 10.48 -14.48 -26.44
C ARG A 283 11.00 -13.35 -25.58
N GLN A 284 10.11 -12.58 -24.92
CA GLN A 284 10.49 -11.43 -24.09
C GLN A 284 11.24 -11.86 -22.83
N LEU A 285 10.87 -12.96 -22.17
CA LEU A 285 11.56 -13.51 -21.01
C LEU A 285 13.06 -13.74 -21.26
N ASN A 286 13.43 -14.16 -22.47
CA ASN A 286 14.83 -14.38 -22.83
C ASN A 286 15.67 -13.12 -22.89
N LEU A 287 15.05 -11.95 -22.93
CA LEU A 287 15.71 -10.63 -23.00
C LEU A 287 15.85 -9.99 -21.59
N LEU A 288 15.18 -10.53 -20.56
CA LEU A 288 15.17 -9.94 -19.23
C LEU A 288 16.46 -10.26 -18.45
N PRO A 289 17.09 -9.24 -17.83
CA PRO A 289 18.21 -9.48 -16.92
C PRO A 289 17.84 -10.36 -15.71
N ARG A 290 16.57 -10.26 -15.22
CA ARG A 290 16.04 -11.03 -14.08
C ARG A 290 15.26 -12.29 -14.52
N LYS A 291 15.60 -12.86 -15.67
CA LYS A 291 14.94 -14.02 -16.26
C LYS A 291 14.67 -15.16 -15.28
N GLU A 292 15.64 -15.53 -14.45
CA GLU A 292 15.52 -16.67 -13.53
C GLU A 292 14.41 -16.45 -12.47
N ILE A 293 14.21 -15.21 -12.02
CA ILE A 293 13.16 -14.85 -11.08
C ILE A 293 11.81 -14.93 -11.80
N ALA A 294 11.68 -14.22 -12.92
CA ALA A 294 10.45 -14.21 -13.72
C ALA A 294 10.02 -15.62 -14.16
N GLN A 295 10.98 -16.47 -14.53
CA GLN A 295 10.66 -17.85 -14.92
C GLN A 295 10.02 -18.66 -13.80
N LYS A 296 10.56 -18.54 -12.55
CA LYS A 296 9.99 -19.22 -11.38
C LYS A 296 8.57 -18.70 -11.06
N THR A 297 8.38 -17.40 -11.14
CA THR A 297 7.04 -16.78 -10.98
C THR A 297 6.05 -17.34 -11.98
N LEU A 298 6.44 -17.43 -13.26
CA LEU A 298 5.59 -17.97 -14.31
C LEU A 298 5.21 -19.45 -14.13
N GLU A 299 6.02 -20.25 -13.41
CA GLU A 299 5.69 -21.65 -13.08
C GLU A 299 4.45 -21.74 -12.18
N ASN A 300 4.23 -20.76 -11.31
CA ASN A 300 3.11 -20.67 -10.39
C ASN A 300 1.95 -19.78 -10.91
N SER A 301 1.99 -19.41 -12.19
CA SER A 301 1.06 -18.47 -12.82
C SER A 301 0.06 -19.17 -13.73
N THR A 302 -1.12 -18.55 -13.87
CA THR A 302 -2.28 -19.20 -14.50
C THR A 302 -2.87 -18.36 -15.64
N LEU A 303 -3.21 -19.02 -16.74
CA LEU A 303 -4.00 -18.47 -17.84
C LEU A 303 -5.35 -19.19 -17.88
N VAL A 304 -6.44 -18.44 -17.86
CA VAL A 304 -7.79 -18.99 -17.82
C VAL A 304 -8.57 -18.58 -19.06
N LEU A 305 -9.11 -19.59 -19.76
CA LEU A 305 -10.06 -19.39 -20.85
C LEU A 305 -11.48 -19.48 -20.29
N VAL A 306 -12.27 -18.45 -20.50
CA VAL A 306 -13.66 -18.34 -20.04
C VAL A 306 -14.62 -18.19 -21.24
N ASN A 307 -15.93 -18.28 -20.99
CA ASN A 307 -16.93 -18.23 -22.04
C ASN A 307 -17.19 -16.84 -22.58
N ASP A 308 -17.18 -15.82 -21.70
CA ASP A 308 -17.43 -14.43 -22.05
C ASP A 308 -16.70 -13.46 -21.08
N LEU A 309 -16.73 -12.16 -21.42
CA LEU A 309 -16.06 -11.12 -20.63
C LEU A 309 -16.73 -10.83 -19.29
N ASN A 310 -18.02 -11.11 -19.12
CA ASN A 310 -18.68 -10.98 -17.80
C ASN A 310 -18.14 -12.07 -16.85
N GLU A 311 -18.00 -13.30 -17.33
CA GLU A 311 -17.35 -14.37 -16.57
C GLU A 311 -15.90 -14.02 -16.25
N ALA A 312 -15.17 -13.36 -17.16
CA ALA A 312 -13.82 -12.90 -16.92
C ALA A 312 -13.75 -11.88 -15.77
N ILE A 313 -14.66 -10.91 -15.73
CA ILE A 313 -14.74 -9.92 -14.65
C ILE A 313 -15.17 -10.57 -13.34
N ASP A 314 -16.15 -11.49 -13.35
CA ASP A 314 -16.57 -12.23 -12.16
C ASP A 314 -15.38 -13.00 -11.55
N LEU A 315 -14.58 -13.69 -12.37
CA LEU A 315 -13.39 -14.41 -11.90
C LEU A 315 -12.30 -13.46 -11.41
N SER A 316 -12.08 -12.33 -12.10
CA SER A 316 -11.16 -11.29 -11.64
C SER A 316 -11.59 -10.70 -10.30
N ASN A 317 -12.88 -10.42 -10.11
CA ASN A 317 -13.42 -9.95 -8.82
C ASN A 317 -13.25 -11.01 -7.70
N ALA A 318 -13.38 -12.29 -8.02
CA ALA A 318 -13.11 -13.39 -7.07
C ALA A 318 -11.61 -13.48 -6.72
N TYR A 319 -10.73 -13.23 -7.68
CA TYR A 319 -9.29 -13.16 -7.46
C TYR A 319 -8.90 -11.90 -6.65
N ALA A 320 -9.58 -10.77 -6.85
CA ALA A 320 -9.30 -9.50 -6.18
C ALA A 320 -7.81 -9.10 -6.29
N PRO A 321 -7.30 -8.86 -7.51
CA PRO A 321 -5.88 -8.62 -7.75
C PRO A 321 -5.40 -7.28 -7.19
N GLU A 322 -4.09 -7.20 -6.95
CA GLU A 322 -3.40 -5.93 -6.70
C GLU A 322 -3.54 -4.99 -7.91
N HIS A 323 -3.11 -5.48 -9.08
CA HIS A 323 -3.20 -4.76 -10.36
C HIS A 323 -4.15 -5.50 -11.29
N LEU A 324 -5.16 -4.80 -11.81
CA LEU A 324 -6.06 -5.30 -12.84
C LEU A 324 -5.88 -4.51 -14.12
N ILE A 325 -5.55 -5.19 -15.23
CA ILE A 325 -5.42 -4.57 -16.54
C ILE A 325 -6.54 -5.07 -17.45
N LEU A 326 -7.35 -4.17 -18.02
CA LEU A 326 -8.41 -4.49 -18.97
C LEU A 326 -7.96 -4.17 -20.39
N GLN A 327 -7.48 -5.18 -21.12
CA GLN A 327 -7.06 -5.09 -22.52
C GLN A 327 -8.14 -5.67 -23.44
N THR A 328 -9.32 -5.06 -23.45
CA THR A 328 -10.50 -5.45 -24.21
C THR A 328 -11.04 -4.26 -24.98
N GLU A 329 -11.85 -4.50 -26.03
CA GLU A 329 -12.46 -3.42 -26.81
C GLU A 329 -13.40 -2.55 -25.95
N ASN A 330 -14.20 -3.18 -25.08
CA ASN A 330 -15.21 -2.52 -24.24
C ASN A 330 -14.74 -2.30 -22.79
N TYR A 331 -13.44 -2.05 -22.57
CA TYR A 331 -12.83 -1.90 -21.23
C TYR A 331 -13.55 -0.89 -20.33
N MET A 332 -14.11 0.20 -20.87
CA MET A 332 -14.83 1.19 -20.07
C MET A 332 -16.13 0.66 -19.47
N GLU A 333 -16.86 -0.17 -20.22
CA GLU A 333 -18.10 -0.80 -19.73
C GLU A 333 -17.78 -1.88 -18.70
N LEU A 334 -16.72 -2.65 -18.93
CA LEU A 334 -16.26 -3.68 -18.00
C LEU A 334 -15.72 -3.07 -16.69
N ALA A 335 -15.10 -1.90 -16.74
CA ALA A 335 -14.61 -1.21 -15.56
C ALA A 335 -15.72 -0.91 -14.53
N GLU A 336 -16.96 -0.64 -14.97
CA GLU A 336 -18.11 -0.42 -14.09
C GLU A 336 -18.52 -1.70 -13.32
N GLN A 337 -18.08 -2.87 -13.75
CA GLN A 337 -18.37 -4.15 -13.10
C GLN A 337 -17.25 -4.60 -12.16
N VAL A 338 -16.12 -3.88 -12.14
CA VAL A 338 -15.01 -4.19 -11.24
C VAL A 338 -15.35 -3.71 -9.83
N VAL A 339 -15.34 -4.63 -8.88
CA VAL A 339 -15.60 -4.34 -7.46
C VAL A 339 -14.41 -4.62 -6.56
N ASN A 340 -13.48 -5.47 -6.99
CA ASN A 340 -12.33 -5.90 -6.20
C ASN A 340 -11.05 -5.80 -7.02
N ALA A 341 -10.30 -4.72 -6.86
CA ALA A 341 -8.93 -4.56 -7.37
C ALA A 341 -8.21 -3.46 -6.58
N GLY A 342 -6.90 -3.56 -6.45
CA GLY A 342 -6.10 -2.50 -5.83
C GLY A 342 -5.99 -1.27 -6.75
N SER A 343 -5.69 -1.49 -8.03
CA SER A 343 -5.69 -0.48 -9.10
C SER A 343 -6.15 -1.08 -10.42
N VAL A 344 -6.82 -0.28 -11.27
CA VAL A 344 -7.34 -0.74 -12.57
C VAL A 344 -6.74 0.08 -13.71
N PHE A 345 -6.20 -0.59 -14.72
CA PHE A 345 -5.58 -0.02 -15.90
C PHE A 345 -6.46 -0.28 -17.12
N LEU A 346 -6.82 0.77 -17.86
CA LEU A 346 -7.89 0.73 -18.84
C LEU A 346 -7.36 0.88 -20.27
N GLY A 347 -7.58 -0.14 -21.07
CA GLY A 347 -7.20 -0.17 -22.49
C GLY A 347 -5.72 -0.51 -22.71
N GLN A 348 -5.36 -0.74 -23.97
CA GLN A 348 -4.07 -1.30 -24.35
C GLN A 348 -2.83 -0.42 -24.08
N TYR A 349 -3.01 0.87 -23.85
CA TYR A 349 -1.90 1.80 -23.53
C TYR A 349 -1.69 2.01 -22.03
N ALA A 350 -2.59 1.55 -21.18
CA ALA A 350 -2.48 1.64 -19.74
C ALA A 350 -1.78 0.36 -19.23
N CYS A 351 -0.58 0.51 -18.70
CA CYS A 351 0.21 -0.58 -18.15
C CYS A 351 0.50 -0.36 -16.66
N GLU A 352 0.79 -1.44 -15.95
CA GLU A 352 1.19 -1.42 -14.54
C GLU A 352 2.35 -0.43 -14.29
N SER A 353 3.41 -0.49 -15.11
CA SER A 353 4.57 0.38 -14.98
C SER A 353 4.24 1.87 -15.05
N ALA A 354 3.22 2.28 -15.80
CA ALA A 354 2.79 3.69 -15.81
C ALA A 354 2.23 4.11 -14.44
N GLY A 355 1.43 3.24 -13.79
CA GLY A 355 0.92 3.46 -12.45
C GLY A 355 2.01 3.46 -11.40
N ASP A 356 2.94 2.54 -11.50
CA ASP A 356 4.01 2.35 -10.54
C ASP A 356 5.00 3.50 -10.49
N TYR A 357 5.17 4.22 -11.60
CA TYR A 357 6.18 5.26 -11.66
C TYR A 357 5.66 6.67 -11.85
N ALA A 358 4.70 6.90 -12.76
CA ALA A 358 4.51 8.27 -13.26
C ALA A 358 3.07 8.73 -13.53
N SER A 359 2.05 7.87 -13.60
CA SER A 359 0.68 8.29 -13.92
C SER A 359 0.04 9.14 -12.82
N GLY A 360 0.44 8.94 -11.56
CA GLY A 360 -0.02 9.73 -10.42
C GLY A 360 -0.81 8.95 -9.37
N THR A 361 -1.31 7.76 -9.69
CA THR A 361 -1.91 6.82 -8.73
C THR A 361 -0.86 6.27 -7.77
N ASN A 362 -1.28 5.57 -6.72
CA ASN A 362 -0.35 4.99 -5.75
C ASN A 362 -0.15 3.50 -6.03
N HIS A 363 1.09 3.04 -6.00
CA HIS A 363 1.44 1.64 -6.22
C HIS A 363 1.51 0.80 -4.92
N THR A 364 1.34 1.44 -3.76
CA THR A 364 1.25 0.68 -2.50
C THR A 364 -0.19 0.21 -2.34
N LEU A 365 -0.45 -0.97 -2.84
CA LEU A 365 -1.77 -1.55 -3.04
C LEU A 365 -1.98 -2.79 -2.16
N PRO A 366 -3.23 -3.15 -1.86
CA PRO A 366 -3.53 -4.40 -1.18
C PRO A 366 -3.28 -5.58 -2.11
N THR A 367 -2.54 -6.58 -1.64
CA THR A 367 -2.26 -7.84 -2.32
C THR A 367 -3.01 -8.99 -1.64
N HIS A 368 -2.84 -10.22 -2.11
CA HIS A 368 -3.32 -11.44 -1.46
C HIS A 368 -4.84 -11.43 -1.20
N GLY A 369 -5.63 -10.85 -2.14
CA GLY A 369 -7.08 -10.74 -2.02
C GLY A 369 -7.57 -9.65 -1.06
N TYR A 370 -6.68 -8.94 -0.39
CA TYR A 370 -7.07 -7.85 0.52
C TYR A 370 -7.73 -6.66 -0.19
N ALA A 371 -7.68 -6.59 -1.52
CA ALA A 371 -8.44 -5.61 -2.31
C ALA A 371 -9.96 -5.72 -2.12
N THR A 372 -10.46 -6.82 -1.55
CA THR A 372 -11.86 -6.95 -1.12
C THR A 372 -12.24 -6.04 0.05
N THR A 373 -11.28 -5.59 0.84
CA THR A 373 -11.53 -4.86 2.11
C THR A 373 -10.64 -3.64 2.32
N TYR A 374 -9.50 -3.57 1.66
CA TYR A 374 -8.54 -2.48 1.79
C TYR A 374 -8.40 -1.72 0.47
N SER A 375 -8.27 -0.41 0.56
CA SER A 375 -7.84 0.43 -0.56
C SER A 375 -6.33 0.55 -0.60
N GLY A 376 -5.77 0.85 -1.76
CA GLY A 376 -4.41 1.32 -1.89
C GLY A 376 -4.14 2.58 -1.06
N VAL A 377 -2.88 2.86 -0.80
CA VAL A 377 -2.47 4.06 -0.08
C VAL A 377 -2.98 5.31 -0.81
N ASN A 378 -3.65 6.17 -0.06
CA ASN A 378 -4.26 7.40 -0.55
C ASN A 378 -4.17 8.48 0.53
N LEU A 379 -4.75 9.65 0.29
CA LEU A 379 -4.69 10.75 1.25
C LEU A 379 -5.37 10.42 2.59
N ASP A 380 -6.48 9.67 2.57
CA ASP A 380 -7.18 9.24 3.79
C ASP A 380 -6.34 8.29 4.67
N SER A 381 -5.37 7.58 4.06
CA SER A 381 -4.45 6.71 4.81
C SER A 381 -3.60 7.48 5.84
N TYR A 382 -3.37 8.78 5.61
CA TYR A 382 -2.58 9.69 6.45
C TYR A 382 -3.43 10.61 7.33
N GLN A 383 -4.74 10.46 7.32
CA GLN A 383 -5.68 11.32 8.03
C GLN A 383 -6.64 10.52 8.91
N ARG A 384 -7.13 11.19 9.95
CA ARG A 384 -8.25 10.73 10.76
C ARG A 384 -9.40 11.68 10.56
N LYS A 385 -10.63 11.16 10.44
CA LYS A 385 -11.84 11.98 10.37
C LYS A 385 -12.43 12.08 11.77
N VAL A 386 -12.22 13.23 12.41
CA VAL A 386 -12.74 13.55 13.74
C VAL A 386 -14.15 14.09 13.59
N THR A 387 -15.09 13.54 14.33
CA THR A 387 -16.48 14.00 14.36
C THR A 387 -16.65 15.14 15.37
N PHE A 388 -17.45 16.12 14.99
CA PHE A 388 -17.84 17.25 15.81
C PHE A 388 -19.35 17.30 15.91
N GLN A 389 -19.86 17.64 17.09
CA GLN A 389 -21.28 17.81 17.35
C GLN A 389 -21.48 19.13 18.08
N HIS A 390 -22.47 19.92 17.63
CA HIS A 390 -22.88 21.15 18.28
C HIS A 390 -24.40 21.10 18.51
N LEU A 391 -24.80 21.30 19.75
CA LEU A 391 -26.20 21.37 20.14
C LEU A 391 -26.50 22.74 20.73
N THR A 392 -27.60 23.34 20.28
CA THR A 392 -28.19 24.51 20.94
C THR A 392 -29.21 24.05 21.99
N ALA A 393 -29.76 25.01 22.76
CA ALA A 393 -30.87 24.74 23.68
C ALA A 393 -32.08 24.09 22.97
N GLU A 394 -32.40 24.58 21.76
CA GLU A 394 -33.41 23.97 20.90
C GLU A 394 -33.07 22.53 20.53
N GLY A 395 -31.83 22.27 20.13
CA GLY A 395 -31.37 20.91 19.81
C GLY A 395 -31.47 19.96 21.01
N VAL A 396 -31.11 20.42 22.20
CA VAL A 396 -31.31 19.65 23.45
C VAL A 396 -32.81 19.36 23.68
N SER A 397 -33.68 20.33 23.46
CA SER A 397 -35.13 20.13 23.59
C SER A 397 -35.66 19.10 22.59
N ASN A 398 -35.16 19.14 21.35
CA ASN A 398 -35.65 18.28 20.26
C ASN A 398 -35.25 16.82 20.43
N ILE A 399 -34.04 16.51 20.90
CA ILE A 399 -33.55 15.12 21.01
C ILE A 399 -33.47 14.58 22.43
N GLY A 400 -33.56 15.47 23.46
CA GLY A 400 -33.24 15.12 24.83
C GLY A 400 -34.09 13.99 25.39
N ARG A 401 -35.40 13.99 25.12
CA ARG A 401 -36.30 12.92 25.59
C ARG A 401 -35.95 11.56 24.97
N ALA A 402 -35.58 11.54 23.70
CA ALA A 402 -35.14 10.32 23.03
C ALA A 402 -33.87 9.74 23.68
N VAL A 403 -32.89 10.63 23.99
CA VAL A 403 -31.64 10.23 24.68
C VAL A 403 -31.91 9.65 26.05
N GLU A 404 -32.81 10.29 26.86
CA GLU A 404 -33.21 9.78 28.18
C GLU A 404 -33.80 8.37 28.09
N LEU A 405 -34.75 8.14 27.16
CA LEU A 405 -35.43 6.88 26.99
C LEU A 405 -34.48 5.75 26.51
N MET A 406 -33.59 6.06 25.58
CA MET A 406 -32.63 5.10 25.09
C MET A 406 -31.62 4.72 26.18
N ALA A 407 -31.05 5.70 26.89
CA ALA A 407 -30.10 5.45 27.97
C ALA A 407 -30.76 4.65 29.13
N GLU A 408 -32.04 4.92 29.44
CA GLU A 408 -32.80 4.15 30.44
C GLU A 408 -32.99 2.70 30.00
N ALA A 409 -33.36 2.47 28.73
CA ALA A 409 -33.52 1.12 28.19
C ALA A 409 -32.22 0.31 28.19
N GLU A 410 -31.07 0.99 27.99
CA GLU A 410 -29.71 0.41 28.09
C GLU A 410 -29.19 0.31 29.55
N GLN A 411 -29.97 0.74 30.54
CA GLN A 411 -29.61 0.77 31.96
C GLN A 411 -28.36 1.65 32.25
N LEU A 412 -28.20 2.72 31.48
CA LEU A 412 -27.09 3.69 31.60
C LEU A 412 -27.57 5.00 32.26
N ASP A 413 -27.85 4.95 33.57
CA ASP A 413 -28.44 6.06 34.33
C ASP A 413 -27.57 7.34 34.30
N ALA A 414 -26.27 7.24 34.29
CA ALA A 414 -25.38 8.41 34.19
C ALA A 414 -25.51 9.10 32.81
N HIS A 415 -25.67 8.34 31.72
CA HIS A 415 -25.93 8.89 30.38
C HIS A 415 -27.29 9.58 30.33
N LYS A 416 -28.34 8.95 30.89
CA LYS A 416 -29.66 9.55 31.03
C LYS A 416 -29.58 10.87 31.80
N ASN A 417 -28.96 10.86 32.98
CA ASN A 417 -28.82 12.04 33.83
C ASN A 417 -28.07 13.18 33.14
N ALA A 418 -27.03 12.88 32.34
CA ALA A 418 -26.29 13.90 31.59
C ALA A 418 -27.21 14.71 30.64
N MET A 419 -28.25 14.10 30.09
CA MET A 419 -29.26 14.81 29.30
C MET A 419 -30.33 15.45 30.17
N THR A 420 -30.82 14.77 31.21
CA THR A 420 -31.85 15.26 32.13
C THR A 420 -31.48 16.61 32.77
N VAL A 421 -30.24 16.76 33.25
CA VAL A 421 -29.80 18.04 33.87
C VAL A 421 -29.79 19.19 32.83
N ARG A 422 -29.49 18.91 31.56
CA ARG A 422 -29.57 19.93 30.49
C ARG A 422 -31.01 20.30 30.16
N LEU A 423 -31.90 19.33 30.02
CA LEU A 423 -33.34 19.58 29.82
C LEU A 423 -33.93 20.38 30.95
N ASN A 424 -33.57 20.09 32.22
CA ASN A 424 -34.05 20.82 33.36
C ASN A 424 -33.54 22.27 33.42
N SER A 425 -32.34 22.57 32.89
CA SER A 425 -31.83 23.91 32.79
C SER A 425 -32.53 24.82 31.79
N LEU A 426 -33.37 24.23 30.92
CA LEU A 426 -34.14 24.93 29.89
C LEU A 426 -35.57 25.30 30.36
N LYS A 427 -35.99 24.82 31.54
CA LYS A 427 -37.27 25.13 32.17
C LYS A 427 -37.15 26.41 33.01
#